data_add3b879b63b47c03d6784dc64ea0fe7
#
_entry.id   add3b879b63b47c03d6784dc64ea0fe7
#
_cell.length_a   1.000
_cell.length_b   1.000
_cell.length_c   1.000
_cell.angle_alpha   90.00
_cell.angle_beta   90.00
_cell.angle_gamma   90.00
#
_symmetry.space_group_name_H-M   'P 1'
#
loop_
_entity.id
_entity.type
_entity.pdbx_description
1 polymer ?
#
loop_
_entity_poly.entity_id
_entity_poly.type
_entity_poly.pdbx_seq_one_letter_code
_entity_poly.pdbx_strand_id
1 'polypeptide(L)'
;MRRLIQLLCIAMLAVWIQPQAADAAKAEPVTEKIIFIPHDSRPISSTQTADVVTKAGYEVVVPPTELLGSREDLGHPDQLWTWVHENIAQPGVKAAVISSDAMVYGSLVGSRKHNESRAQILARASRFTELHRAHPKVPLYVFGSIMRTPRTGEASGHEEPEYYRRYGADIFRYTLLRDKEEVEGLSRRERKEYEFLMRLIPKEALTDWMGRREKNYAVNEFLINLMRKNGTFHYLALGRDDNAPFSQTHLESRHLAAVGAELGKTRFQTMAGIDEIALLMLTRAVNEQRHEVPFVFVRYNWGRGADTVPAYSDEKIGTSINDA
;
A
#
# COMPACT_ATOMS: atom_id res chain seq x y z
N MET A 1 73.28 55.49 17.51
CA MET A 1 73.33 54.01 17.39
C MET A 1 72.35 53.23 18.32
N ARG A 2 71.64 53.82 19.27
CA ARG A 2 70.68 53.08 20.17
C ARG A 2 69.23 53.05 19.70
N ARG A 3 68.81 53.79 18.64
CA ARG A 3 67.43 53.77 18.12
C ARG A 3 67.22 52.88 16.89
N LEU A 4 68.29 52.31 16.28
CA LEU A 4 68.17 51.40 15.15
C LEU A 4 68.01 49.93 15.54
N ILE A 5 68.39 49.59 16.76
CA ILE A 5 68.36 48.21 17.28
C ILE A 5 66.97 47.86 17.84
N GLN A 6 66.18 48.84 18.28
CA GLN A 6 64.83 48.63 18.77
C GLN A 6 63.80 48.42 17.68
N LEU A 7 64.04 48.84 16.42
CA LEU A 7 63.14 48.62 15.30
C LEU A 7 63.35 47.27 14.63
N LEU A 8 64.46 46.58 14.82
CA LEU A 8 64.73 45.25 14.26
C LEU A 8 64.16 44.11 15.10
N CYS A 9 63.91 44.33 16.42
CA CYS A 9 63.33 43.28 17.30
C CYS A 9 61.83 43.20 17.28
N ILE A 10 61.11 44.18 16.70
CA ILE A 10 59.63 44.12 16.57
C ILE A 10 59.22 43.48 15.25
N ALA A 11 60.13 43.35 14.27
CA ALA A 11 59.82 42.77 12.97
C ALA A 11 59.92 41.21 12.92
N MET A 12 60.41 40.57 13.97
CA MET A 12 60.56 39.11 13.98
C MET A 12 59.54 38.33 14.83
N LEU A 13 58.51 38.97 15.31
CA LEU A 13 57.45 38.29 16.11
C LEU A 13 56.06 38.31 15.39
N ALA A 14 56.03 38.64 14.11
CA ALA A 14 54.89 38.32 13.28
C ALA A 14 55.02 36.88 12.74
N VAL A 15 55.01 35.90 13.64
CA VAL A 15 54.77 34.51 13.28
C VAL A 15 53.36 34.46 12.73
N TRP A 16 53.28 34.25 11.45
CA TRP A 16 52.06 33.94 10.74
C TRP A 16 51.37 32.76 11.40
N ILE A 17 50.40 32.99 12.29
CA ILE A 17 49.33 32.05 12.53
C ILE A 17 48.42 32.14 11.33
N GLN A 18 48.72 31.40 10.27
CA GLN A 18 47.71 31.10 9.28
C GLN A 18 46.64 30.29 10.00
N PRO A 19 45.38 30.72 10.03
CA PRO A 19 44.33 29.82 10.41
C PRO A 19 44.38 28.69 9.36
N GLN A 20 44.77 27.48 9.78
CA GLN A 20 44.44 26.30 9.02
C GLN A 20 42.92 26.36 8.90
N ALA A 21 42.44 26.76 7.69
CA ALA A 21 41.10 26.44 7.29
C ALA A 21 41.01 24.92 7.44
N ALA A 22 40.38 24.48 8.52
CA ALA A 22 39.92 23.10 8.58
C ALA A 22 39.14 22.92 7.28
N ASP A 23 39.65 22.10 6.37
CA ASP A 23 38.85 21.55 5.28
C ASP A 23 37.66 20.91 5.98
N ALA A 24 36.58 21.69 6.08
CA ALA A 24 35.26 21.14 6.33
C ALA A 24 35.07 20.19 5.15
N ALA A 25 35.40 18.92 5.35
CA ALA A 25 35.10 17.85 4.44
C ALA A 25 33.64 18.12 4.04
N LYS A 26 33.40 18.50 2.79
CA LYS A 26 32.05 18.61 2.25
C LYS A 26 31.43 17.25 2.50
N ALA A 27 30.56 17.17 3.50
CA ALA A 27 29.77 15.96 3.73
C ALA A 27 29.13 15.61 2.38
N GLU A 28 29.44 14.46 1.85
CA GLU A 28 28.79 14.00 0.62
C GLU A 28 27.28 14.14 0.81
N PRO A 29 26.55 14.65 -0.18
CA PRO A 29 25.10 14.81 -0.06
C PRO A 29 24.51 13.44 0.25
N VAL A 30 23.88 13.31 1.42
CA VAL A 30 23.20 12.07 1.81
C VAL A 30 22.11 11.81 0.80
N THR A 31 22.20 10.70 0.06
CA THR A 31 21.18 10.30 -0.89
C THR A 31 19.86 10.13 -0.16
N GLU A 32 18.81 10.75 -0.65
CA GLU A 32 17.47 10.63 -0.10
C GLU A 32 16.90 9.24 -0.41
N LYS A 33 16.41 8.57 0.65
CA LYS A 33 15.95 7.18 0.58
C LYS A 33 14.46 7.08 0.86
N ILE A 34 13.81 6.15 0.18
CA ILE A 34 12.45 5.70 0.48
C ILE A 34 12.48 4.20 0.75
N ILE A 35 12.01 3.80 1.92
CA ILE A 35 11.78 2.38 2.23
C ILE A 35 10.52 1.94 1.47
N PHE A 36 10.62 0.84 0.73
CA PHE A 36 9.50 0.32 -0.04
C PHE A 36 9.31 -1.17 0.22
N ILE A 37 8.14 -1.55 0.77
CA ILE A 37 7.68 -2.93 0.89
C ILE A 37 6.54 -3.15 -0.12
N PRO A 38 6.79 -3.86 -1.23
CA PRO A 38 5.76 -4.17 -2.23
C PRO A 38 4.75 -5.20 -1.74
N HIS A 39 3.65 -5.41 -2.47
CA HIS A 39 2.69 -6.47 -2.20
C HIS A 39 3.29 -7.88 -2.27
N ASP A 40 4.20 -8.08 -3.20
CA ASP A 40 4.85 -9.34 -3.51
C ASP A 40 6.06 -9.11 -4.43
N SER A 41 6.73 -10.19 -4.81
CA SER A 41 7.95 -10.17 -5.63
C SER A 41 7.69 -9.99 -7.14
N ARG A 42 6.44 -9.89 -7.60
CA ARG A 42 6.14 -9.68 -9.03
C ARG A 42 6.76 -8.37 -9.52
N PRO A 43 7.37 -8.34 -10.72
CA PRO A 43 8.05 -7.14 -11.23
C PRO A 43 7.17 -5.88 -11.22
N ILE A 44 5.90 -6.00 -11.61
CA ILE A 44 4.94 -4.87 -11.61
C ILE A 44 4.72 -4.29 -10.21
N SER A 45 4.70 -5.14 -9.19
CA SER A 45 4.51 -4.72 -7.81
C SER A 45 5.80 -4.21 -7.15
N SER A 46 6.98 -4.64 -7.60
CA SER A 46 8.27 -4.42 -6.95
C SER A 46 9.27 -3.64 -7.79
N THR A 47 10.05 -4.32 -8.64
CA THR A 47 11.20 -3.73 -9.35
C THR A 47 10.80 -2.65 -10.33
N GLN A 48 9.76 -2.86 -11.15
CA GLN A 48 9.30 -1.85 -12.12
C GLN A 48 8.80 -0.59 -11.41
N THR A 49 8.09 -0.76 -10.30
CA THR A 49 7.58 0.34 -9.48
C THR A 49 8.73 1.11 -8.83
N ALA A 50 9.72 0.41 -8.25
CA ALA A 50 10.90 1.04 -7.66
C ALA A 50 11.74 1.80 -8.69
N ASP A 51 11.93 1.24 -9.89
CA ASP A 51 12.71 1.85 -10.97
C ASP A 51 12.17 3.21 -11.42
N VAL A 52 10.86 3.39 -11.43
CA VAL A 52 10.24 4.69 -11.78
C VAL A 52 10.69 5.77 -10.80
N VAL A 53 10.66 5.49 -9.51
CA VAL A 53 11.02 6.44 -8.46
C VAL A 53 12.54 6.64 -8.36
N THR A 54 13.32 5.61 -8.62
CA THR A 54 14.78 5.74 -8.73
C THR A 54 15.18 6.72 -9.82
N LYS A 55 14.48 6.73 -10.96
CA LYS A 55 14.69 7.70 -12.04
C LYS A 55 14.31 9.14 -11.62
N ALA A 56 13.49 9.30 -10.60
CA ALA A 56 13.18 10.59 -10.00
C ALA A 56 14.26 11.08 -9.00
N GLY A 57 15.33 10.33 -8.79
CA GLY A 57 16.49 10.74 -7.99
C GLY A 57 16.48 10.28 -6.54
N TYR A 58 15.62 9.34 -6.17
CA TYR A 58 15.59 8.72 -4.85
C TYR A 58 16.22 7.32 -4.86
N GLU A 59 16.90 6.94 -3.79
CA GLU A 59 17.26 5.56 -3.54
C GLU A 59 16.05 4.83 -2.96
N VAL A 60 15.51 3.87 -3.71
CA VAL A 60 14.39 3.03 -3.24
C VAL A 60 14.97 1.76 -2.62
N VAL A 61 14.84 1.65 -1.30
CA VAL A 61 15.35 0.51 -0.53
C VAL A 61 14.25 -0.52 -0.39
N VAL A 62 14.42 -1.68 -1.04
CA VAL A 62 13.46 -2.79 -1.04
C VAL A 62 14.01 -4.00 -0.30
N PRO A 63 13.17 -4.85 0.31
CA PRO A 63 13.65 -6.06 0.96
C PRO A 63 14.17 -7.08 -0.05
N PRO A 64 15.04 -7.99 0.38
CA PRO A 64 15.44 -9.14 -0.42
C PRO A 64 14.24 -9.92 -0.95
N THR A 65 14.30 -10.36 -2.21
CA THR A 65 13.19 -11.03 -2.90
C THR A 65 12.70 -12.28 -2.17
N GLU A 66 13.60 -12.98 -1.49
CA GLU A 66 13.32 -14.19 -0.71
C GLU A 66 12.44 -13.93 0.53
N LEU A 67 12.31 -12.69 0.98
CA LEU A 67 11.40 -12.33 2.06
C LEU A 67 9.99 -12.04 1.55
N LEU A 68 9.87 -11.68 0.28
CA LEU A 68 8.61 -11.34 -0.36
C LEU A 68 7.88 -12.61 -0.80
N GLY A 69 6.57 -12.60 -0.64
CA GLY A 69 5.77 -13.65 -1.23
C GLY A 69 5.66 -13.55 -2.75
N SER A 70 5.15 -14.59 -3.35
CA SER A 70 4.88 -14.72 -4.78
C SER A 70 3.45 -15.23 -5.01
N ARG A 71 3.15 -15.71 -6.22
CA ARG A 71 1.90 -16.43 -6.47
C ARG A 71 1.82 -17.77 -5.74
N GLU A 72 2.96 -18.41 -5.50
CA GLU A 72 3.07 -19.74 -4.93
C GLU A 72 3.46 -19.70 -3.45
N ASP A 73 4.34 -18.76 -3.07
CA ASP A 73 4.87 -18.62 -1.73
C ASP A 73 4.17 -17.49 -0.96
N LEU A 74 3.86 -17.74 0.30
CA LEU A 74 3.19 -16.76 1.14
C LEU A 74 4.09 -15.62 1.61
N GLY A 75 5.44 -15.77 1.51
CA GLY A 75 6.42 -14.81 2.02
C GLY A 75 6.62 -14.90 3.54
N HIS A 76 7.41 -13.98 4.08
CA HIS A 76 7.92 -14.03 5.46
C HIS A 76 7.60 -12.76 6.26
N PRO A 77 6.34 -12.54 6.70
CA PRO A 77 5.92 -11.28 7.34
C PRO A 77 6.74 -10.92 8.57
N ASP A 78 7.10 -11.88 9.43
CA ASP A 78 7.90 -11.59 10.63
C ASP A 78 9.33 -11.15 10.31
N GLN A 79 9.94 -11.70 9.24
CA GLN A 79 11.25 -11.27 8.76
C GLN A 79 11.18 -9.90 8.06
N LEU A 80 10.08 -9.60 7.35
CA LEU A 80 9.83 -8.27 6.78
C LEU A 80 9.72 -7.20 7.88
N TRP A 81 9.09 -7.52 9.03
CA TRP A 81 9.07 -6.62 10.18
C TRP A 81 10.47 -6.35 10.75
N THR A 82 11.30 -7.39 10.87
CA THR A 82 12.70 -7.22 11.29
C THR A 82 13.45 -6.34 10.30
N TRP A 83 13.35 -6.65 9.01
CA TRP A 83 14.01 -5.91 7.96
C TRP A 83 13.60 -4.44 7.91
N VAL A 84 12.31 -4.11 8.04
CA VAL A 84 11.87 -2.71 8.00
C VAL A 84 12.39 -1.92 9.20
N HIS A 85 12.42 -2.50 10.40
CA HIS A 85 12.98 -1.84 11.58
C HIS A 85 14.47 -1.54 11.43
N GLU A 86 15.23 -2.45 10.83
CA GLU A 86 16.68 -2.27 10.59
C GLU A 86 16.97 -1.18 9.56
N ASN A 87 16.11 -1.08 8.51
CA ASN A 87 16.38 -0.21 7.37
C ASN A 87 15.76 1.19 7.51
N ILE A 88 14.63 1.34 8.17
CA ILE A 88 13.95 2.63 8.32
C ILE A 88 14.76 3.65 9.14
N ALA A 89 15.69 3.18 9.96
CA ALA A 89 16.58 4.00 10.78
C ALA A 89 17.81 4.52 10.02
N GLN A 90 18.03 4.09 8.77
CA GLN A 90 19.21 4.51 7.99
C GLN A 90 19.22 6.02 7.75
N PRO A 91 20.42 6.64 7.71
CA PRO A 91 20.53 8.03 7.30
C PRO A 91 19.95 8.27 5.90
N GLY A 92 19.24 9.39 5.73
CA GLY A 92 18.65 9.77 4.45
C GLY A 92 17.25 9.24 4.20
N VAL A 93 16.70 8.36 5.06
CA VAL A 93 15.31 7.89 4.91
C VAL A 93 14.32 9.03 5.13
N LYS A 94 13.52 9.32 4.11
CA LYS A 94 12.53 10.41 4.07
C LYS A 94 11.10 9.93 4.24
N ALA A 95 10.80 8.71 3.80
CA ALA A 95 9.47 8.11 3.85
C ALA A 95 9.55 6.59 3.85
N ALA A 96 8.47 5.94 4.24
CA ALA A 96 8.28 4.51 4.05
C ALA A 96 6.93 4.25 3.39
N VAL A 97 6.94 3.51 2.28
CA VAL A 97 5.76 3.07 1.52
C VAL A 97 5.63 1.56 1.70
N ILE A 98 4.57 1.12 2.36
CA ILE A 98 4.52 -0.24 2.92
C ILE A 98 3.19 -0.92 2.58
N SER A 99 3.27 -2.09 1.96
CA SER A 99 2.12 -2.97 1.78
C SER A 99 1.70 -3.61 3.10
N SER A 100 0.46 -3.40 3.52
CA SER A 100 -0.10 -4.12 4.66
C SER A 100 -0.29 -5.61 4.38
N ASP A 101 -0.55 -5.99 3.11
CA ASP A 101 -0.70 -7.40 2.75
C ASP A 101 0.61 -8.18 2.96
N ALA A 102 1.74 -7.61 2.53
CA ALA A 102 3.05 -8.20 2.76
C ALA A 102 3.39 -8.29 4.26
N MET A 103 3.12 -7.22 5.01
CA MET A 103 3.49 -7.14 6.43
C MET A 103 2.61 -8.01 7.33
N VAL A 104 1.36 -8.28 6.94
CA VAL A 104 0.40 -9.04 7.76
C VAL A 104 0.31 -10.50 7.32
N TYR A 105 0.27 -10.74 6.02
CA TYR A 105 0.02 -12.07 5.44
C TYR A 105 1.21 -12.64 4.66
N GLY A 106 2.25 -11.82 4.42
CA GLY A 106 3.42 -12.17 3.62
C GLY A 106 3.33 -11.77 2.14
N SER A 107 2.12 -11.66 1.59
CA SER A 107 1.89 -11.21 0.20
C SER A 107 0.41 -10.90 -0.07
N LEU A 108 0.15 -10.33 -1.26
CA LEU A 108 -1.20 -10.15 -1.77
C LEU A 108 -1.97 -11.47 -1.86
N VAL A 109 -1.37 -12.53 -2.42
CA VAL A 109 -1.99 -13.86 -2.47
C VAL A 109 -2.12 -14.46 -1.07
N GLY A 110 -1.17 -14.20 -0.19
CA GLY A 110 -1.21 -14.59 1.22
C GLY A 110 -2.47 -14.10 1.93
N SER A 111 -2.94 -12.88 1.63
CA SER A 111 -4.16 -12.31 2.22
C SER A 111 -5.41 -13.16 1.98
N ARG A 112 -5.44 -13.97 0.90
CA ARG A 112 -6.55 -14.83 0.48
C ARG A 112 -6.41 -16.28 0.93
N LYS A 113 -5.16 -16.74 1.10
CA LYS A 113 -4.83 -18.18 1.28
C LYS A 113 -4.31 -18.56 2.66
N HIS A 114 -3.92 -17.60 3.51
CA HIS A 114 -3.37 -17.89 4.83
C HIS A 114 -4.36 -18.65 5.72
N ASN A 115 -3.83 -19.45 6.66
CA ASN A 115 -4.62 -20.19 7.63
C ASN A 115 -4.52 -19.62 9.06
N GLU A 116 -3.94 -18.44 9.22
CA GLU A 116 -3.73 -17.84 10.51
C GLU A 116 -5.03 -17.35 11.16
N SER A 117 -5.04 -17.33 12.49
CA SER A 117 -6.17 -16.82 13.26
C SER A 117 -6.29 -15.30 13.15
N ARG A 118 -7.49 -14.78 13.37
CA ARG A 118 -7.74 -13.33 13.45
C ARG A 118 -6.83 -12.63 14.46
N ALA A 119 -6.58 -13.29 15.61
CA ALA A 119 -5.70 -12.74 16.66
C ALA A 119 -4.25 -12.55 16.16
N GLN A 120 -3.70 -13.53 15.45
CA GLN A 120 -2.34 -13.47 14.92
C GLN A 120 -2.18 -12.34 13.89
N ILE A 121 -3.09 -12.25 12.92
CA ILE A 121 -3.02 -11.20 11.88
C ILE A 121 -3.22 -9.79 12.46
N LEU A 122 -4.13 -9.62 13.43
CA LEU A 122 -4.30 -8.32 14.10
C LEU A 122 -3.09 -7.97 14.99
N ALA A 123 -2.46 -8.94 15.63
CA ALA A 123 -1.22 -8.73 16.36
C ALA A 123 -0.08 -8.25 15.42
N ARG A 124 0.04 -8.82 14.22
CA ARG A 124 0.99 -8.30 13.21
C ARG A 124 0.62 -6.89 12.75
N ALA A 125 -0.64 -6.63 12.46
CA ALA A 125 -1.10 -5.30 12.07
C ALA A 125 -0.83 -4.23 13.17
N SER A 126 -0.88 -4.61 14.45
CA SER A 126 -0.59 -3.68 15.55
C SER A 126 0.87 -3.19 15.59
N ARG A 127 1.80 -3.92 14.98
CA ARG A 127 3.23 -3.54 14.89
C ARG A 127 3.45 -2.23 14.12
N PHE A 128 2.51 -1.81 13.27
CA PHE A 128 2.58 -0.48 12.66
C PHE A 128 2.59 0.66 13.69
N THR A 129 1.89 0.49 14.81
CA THR A 129 1.93 1.46 15.90
C THR A 129 3.32 1.52 16.55
N GLU A 130 3.97 0.37 16.71
CA GLU A 130 5.33 0.28 17.25
C GLU A 130 6.34 0.93 16.30
N LEU A 131 6.23 0.63 15.00
CA LEU A 131 7.07 1.22 13.97
C LEU A 131 6.96 2.75 13.96
N HIS A 132 5.73 3.29 13.97
CA HIS A 132 5.49 4.73 14.01
C HIS A 132 6.05 5.37 15.30
N ARG A 133 5.87 4.74 16.46
CA ARG A 133 6.42 5.25 17.74
C ARG A 133 7.92 5.27 17.76
N ALA A 134 8.57 4.26 17.18
CA ALA A 134 10.03 4.18 17.09
C ALA A 134 10.60 5.21 16.11
N HIS A 135 9.87 5.54 15.04
CA HIS A 135 10.32 6.42 13.96
C HIS A 135 9.29 7.52 13.62
N PRO A 136 8.92 8.40 14.58
CA PRO A 136 7.81 9.35 14.43
C PRO A 136 8.05 10.42 13.36
N LYS A 137 9.30 10.60 12.92
CA LYS A 137 9.69 11.58 11.89
C LYS A 137 9.62 11.01 10.47
N VAL A 138 9.48 9.69 10.32
CA VAL A 138 9.37 9.06 9.01
C VAL A 138 7.89 8.86 8.71
N PRO A 139 7.33 9.57 7.72
CA PRO A 139 5.93 9.40 7.34
C PRO A 139 5.72 8.01 6.72
N LEU A 140 4.67 7.32 7.20
CA LEU A 140 4.29 6.00 6.73
C LEU A 140 3.12 6.12 5.74
N TYR A 141 3.34 5.73 4.50
CA TYR A 141 2.33 5.57 3.46
C TYR A 141 2.00 4.09 3.37
N VAL A 142 0.81 3.72 3.80
CA VAL A 142 0.43 2.31 3.86
C VAL A 142 -0.65 2.02 2.81
N PHE A 143 -0.53 0.90 2.14
CA PHE A 143 -1.51 0.43 1.18
C PHE A 143 -1.79 -1.06 1.37
N GLY A 144 -3.00 -1.47 1.04
CA GLY A 144 -3.43 -2.86 1.17
C GLY A 144 -4.56 -3.19 0.22
N SER A 145 -4.95 -4.46 0.20
CA SER A 145 -6.02 -4.93 -0.67
C SER A 145 -7.33 -5.16 0.08
N ILE A 146 -8.43 -4.89 -0.60
CA ILE A 146 -9.73 -5.49 -0.33
C ILE A 146 -9.80 -6.71 -1.23
N MET A 147 -9.96 -7.89 -0.64
CA MET A 147 -9.91 -9.16 -1.38
C MET A 147 -10.77 -9.12 -2.63
N ARG A 148 -10.23 -9.60 -3.76
CA ARG A 148 -10.97 -9.72 -5.01
C ARG A 148 -12.11 -10.74 -4.90
N THR A 149 -13.02 -10.65 -5.84
CA THR A 149 -14.08 -11.63 -6.07
C THR A 149 -14.02 -12.08 -7.51
N PRO A 150 -13.17 -13.07 -7.87
CA PRO A 150 -13.03 -13.51 -9.26
C PRO A 150 -14.37 -14.01 -9.82
N ARG A 151 -14.67 -13.59 -11.06
CA ARG A 151 -15.96 -13.91 -11.70
C ARG A 151 -16.13 -15.39 -12.04
N THR A 152 -15.02 -16.10 -12.23
CA THR A 152 -15.00 -17.53 -12.54
C THR A 152 -13.90 -18.24 -11.78
N GLY A 153 -14.03 -19.54 -11.59
CA GLY A 153 -12.97 -20.36 -10.99
C GLY A 153 -11.69 -20.42 -11.82
N GLU A 154 -11.81 -20.33 -13.16
CA GLU A 154 -10.65 -20.31 -14.06
C GLU A 154 -9.86 -18.99 -13.94
N ALA A 155 -10.57 -17.87 -13.82
CA ALA A 155 -9.94 -16.56 -13.60
C ALA A 155 -9.19 -16.46 -12.27
N SER A 156 -9.49 -17.33 -11.30
CA SER A 156 -8.81 -17.35 -10.02
C SER A 156 -7.36 -17.87 -10.10
N GLY A 157 -7.04 -18.68 -11.10
CA GLY A 157 -5.77 -19.39 -11.16
C GLY A 157 -5.54 -20.25 -9.91
N HIS A 158 -4.33 -20.21 -9.35
CA HIS A 158 -3.98 -20.86 -8.09
C HIS A 158 -3.97 -19.87 -6.91
N GLU A 159 -4.48 -18.67 -7.09
CA GLU A 159 -4.42 -17.59 -6.12
C GLU A 159 -5.59 -17.57 -5.12
N GLU A 160 -6.57 -18.46 -5.32
CA GLU A 160 -7.70 -18.68 -4.41
C GLU A 160 -7.66 -20.09 -3.81
N PRO A 161 -8.43 -20.38 -2.73
CA PRO A 161 -8.62 -21.74 -2.24
C PRO A 161 -9.13 -22.67 -3.34
N GLU A 162 -8.70 -23.95 -3.30
CA GLU A 162 -8.96 -24.91 -4.38
C GLU A 162 -10.44 -25.09 -4.74
N TYR A 163 -11.33 -25.03 -3.76
CA TYR A 163 -12.78 -25.14 -4.01
C TYR A 163 -13.31 -24.01 -4.89
N TYR A 164 -12.62 -22.86 -4.95
CA TYR A 164 -13.04 -21.71 -5.76
C TYR A 164 -13.01 -22.03 -7.26
N ARG A 165 -12.15 -22.93 -7.71
CA ARG A 165 -12.14 -23.39 -9.11
C ARG A 165 -13.50 -23.97 -9.54
N ARG A 166 -14.18 -24.68 -8.62
CA ARG A 166 -15.46 -25.30 -8.88
C ARG A 166 -16.66 -24.39 -8.62
N TYR A 167 -16.61 -23.63 -7.53
CA TYR A 167 -17.77 -22.87 -7.04
C TYR A 167 -17.60 -21.36 -7.20
N GLY A 168 -16.50 -20.87 -7.79
CA GLY A 168 -16.18 -19.45 -7.85
C GLY A 168 -17.23 -18.62 -8.60
N ALA A 169 -17.75 -19.12 -9.71
CA ALA A 169 -18.82 -18.44 -10.45
C ALA A 169 -20.10 -18.30 -9.62
N ASP A 170 -20.47 -19.34 -8.88
CA ASP A 170 -21.65 -19.33 -8.01
C ASP A 170 -21.43 -18.41 -6.79
N ILE A 171 -20.23 -18.43 -6.19
CA ILE A 171 -19.85 -17.55 -5.08
C ILE A 171 -19.87 -16.08 -5.57
N PHE A 172 -19.29 -15.80 -6.74
CA PHE A 172 -19.34 -14.47 -7.34
C PHE A 172 -20.80 -14.01 -7.52
N ARG A 173 -21.62 -14.84 -8.14
CA ARG A 173 -23.02 -14.49 -8.41
C ARG A 173 -23.85 -14.33 -7.14
N TYR A 174 -23.64 -15.19 -6.14
CA TYR A 174 -24.27 -15.08 -4.83
C TYR A 174 -23.92 -13.74 -4.15
N THR A 175 -22.64 -13.38 -4.13
CA THR A 175 -22.19 -12.15 -3.46
C THR A 175 -22.51 -10.89 -4.26
N LEU A 176 -22.59 -10.99 -5.60
CA LEU A 176 -23.13 -9.91 -6.44
C LEU A 176 -24.58 -9.58 -6.03
N LEU A 177 -25.42 -10.60 -5.91
CA LEU A 177 -26.83 -10.41 -5.50
C LEU A 177 -26.94 -9.87 -4.07
N ARG A 178 -26.06 -10.29 -3.17
CA ARG A 178 -25.98 -9.76 -1.79
C ARG A 178 -25.67 -8.27 -1.77
N ASP A 179 -24.66 -7.84 -2.51
CA ASP A 179 -24.31 -6.42 -2.59
C ASP A 179 -25.41 -5.60 -3.28
N LYS A 180 -25.97 -6.13 -4.38
CA LYS A 180 -27.09 -5.50 -5.06
C LYS A 180 -28.31 -5.34 -4.17
N GLU A 181 -28.64 -6.33 -3.34
CA GLU A 181 -29.74 -6.24 -2.37
C GLU A 181 -29.57 -5.07 -1.41
N GLU A 182 -28.36 -4.83 -0.94
CA GLU A 182 -28.07 -3.73 -0.03
C GLU A 182 -28.19 -2.36 -0.71
N VAL A 183 -27.76 -2.26 -1.99
CA VAL A 183 -27.71 -0.97 -2.70
C VAL A 183 -29.06 -0.58 -3.31
N GLU A 184 -29.75 -1.51 -3.97
CA GLU A 184 -30.96 -1.19 -4.77
C GLU A 184 -32.10 -2.20 -4.62
N GLY A 185 -31.86 -3.29 -3.86
CA GLY A 185 -32.83 -4.37 -3.70
C GLY A 185 -32.79 -5.40 -4.83
N LEU A 186 -33.50 -6.51 -4.63
CA LEU A 186 -33.60 -7.59 -5.61
C LEU A 186 -35.02 -7.72 -6.18
N SER A 187 -35.10 -7.95 -7.47
CA SER A 187 -36.33 -8.42 -8.12
C SER A 187 -36.74 -9.81 -7.61
N ARG A 188 -38.00 -10.21 -7.83
CA ARG A 188 -38.50 -11.57 -7.50
C ARG A 188 -37.62 -12.69 -8.10
N ARG A 189 -37.13 -12.50 -9.31
CA ARG A 189 -36.28 -13.48 -10.01
C ARG A 189 -34.92 -13.57 -9.34
N GLU A 190 -34.30 -12.45 -9.07
CA GLU A 190 -32.98 -12.37 -8.42
C GLU A 190 -33.03 -12.92 -6.99
N ARG A 191 -34.11 -12.67 -6.23
CA ARG A 191 -34.28 -13.26 -4.90
C ARG A 191 -34.38 -14.79 -4.93
N LYS A 192 -35.12 -15.35 -5.87
CA LYS A 192 -35.15 -16.82 -6.08
C LYS A 192 -33.79 -17.38 -6.47
N GLU A 193 -33.05 -16.65 -7.31
CA GLU A 193 -31.68 -17.04 -7.69
C GLU A 193 -30.74 -16.97 -6.49
N TYR A 194 -30.81 -15.95 -5.68
CA TYR A 194 -30.01 -15.79 -4.45
C TYR A 194 -30.25 -16.96 -3.48
N GLU A 195 -31.52 -17.31 -3.23
CA GLU A 195 -31.88 -18.45 -2.37
C GLU A 195 -31.46 -19.81 -2.96
N PHE A 196 -31.48 -19.95 -4.29
CA PHE A 196 -30.97 -21.12 -4.98
C PHE A 196 -29.45 -21.27 -4.81
N LEU A 197 -28.69 -20.23 -5.06
CA LEU A 197 -27.24 -20.21 -4.93
C LEU A 197 -26.79 -20.50 -3.49
N MET A 198 -27.50 -19.98 -2.50
CA MET A 198 -27.24 -20.26 -1.09
C MET A 198 -27.37 -21.76 -0.74
N ARG A 199 -28.20 -22.51 -1.47
CA ARG A 199 -28.35 -23.97 -1.31
C ARG A 199 -27.42 -24.77 -2.21
N LEU A 200 -27.03 -24.21 -3.35
CA LEU A 200 -26.15 -24.85 -4.33
C LEU A 200 -24.70 -24.88 -3.87
N ILE A 201 -24.22 -23.77 -3.33
CA ILE A 201 -22.83 -23.64 -2.87
C ILE A 201 -22.66 -24.46 -1.58
N PRO A 202 -21.68 -25.39 -1.51
CA PRO A 202 -21.39 -26.12 -0.27
C PRO A 202 -21.16 -25.17 0.90
N LYS A 203 -21.84 -25.42 2.01
CA LYS A 203 -21.78 -24.56 3.20
C LYS A 203 -20.35 -24.35 3.69
N GLU A 204 -19.53 -25.39 3.65
CA GLU A 204 -18.13 -25.36 4.08
C GLU A 204 -17.31 -24.40 3.20
N ALA A 205 -17.49 -24.48 1.87
CA ALA A 205 -16.80 -23.59 0.91
C ALA A 205 -17.19 -22.13 1.12
N LEU A 206 -18.49 -21.85 1.26
CA LEU A 206 -18.96 -20.49 1.48
C LEU A 206 -18.52 -19.97 2.86
N THR A 207 -18.56 -20.78 3.91
CA THR A 207 -18.12 -20.39 5.25
C THR A 207 -16.63 -20.11 5.30
N ASP A 208 -15.79 -20.94 4.68
CA ASP A 208 -14.34 -20.71 4.62
C ASP A 208 -14.03 -19.43 3.84
N TRP A 209 -14.64 -19.26 2.65
CA TRP A 209 -14.38 -18.09 1.82
C TRP A 209 -14.79 -16.77 2.48
N MET A 210 -15.99 -16.74 3.08
CA MET A 210 -16.46 -15.56 3.81
C MET A 210 -15.64 -15.32 5.08
N GLY A 211 -15.20 -16.36 5.77
CA GLY A 211 -14.33 -16.24 6.95
C GLY A 211 -12.94 -15.65 6.63
N ARG A 212 -12.37 -15.98 5.46
CA ARG A 212 -11.13 -15.35 4.98
C ARG A 212 -11.33 -13.86 4.73
N ARG A 213 -12.43 -13.51 4.09
CA ARG A 213 -12.80 -12.10 3.82
C ARG A 213 -13.05 -11.31 5.10
N GLU A 214 -13.76 -11.90 6.06
CA GLU A 214 -13.97 -11.27 7.37
C GLU A 214 -12.65 -10.96 8.08
N LYS A 215 -11.66 -11.84 7.98
CA LYS A 215 -10.31 -11.61 8.53
C LYS A 215 -9.60 -10.45 7.81
N ASN A 216 -9.63 -10.42 6.46
CA ASN A 216 -9.06 -9.32 5.69
C ASN A 216 -9.77 -7.99 6.00
N TYR A 217 -11.10 -7.99 6.02
CA TYR A 217 -11.89 -6.83 6.39
C TYR A 217 -11.52 -6.30 7.78
N ALA A 218 -11.40 -7.19 8.77
CA ALA A 218 -11.05 -6.82 10.13
C ALA A 218 -9.65 -6.18 10.24
N VAL A 219 -8.68 -6.61 9.43
CA VAL A 219 -7.35 -5.97 9.37
C VAL A 219 -7.48 -4.58 8.74
N ASN A 220 -8.18 -4.44 7.62
CA ASN A 220 -8.37 -3.15 6.97
C ASN A 220 -9.10 -2.14 7.89
N GLU A 221 -10.17 -2.56 8.55
CA GLU A 221 -10.86 -1.75 9.55
C GLU A 221 -9.94 -1.36 10.72
N PHE A 222 -9.11 -2.29 11.18
CA PHE A 222 -8.13 -2.02 12.24
C PHE A 222 -7.10 -0.98 11.82
N LEU A 223 -6.58 -1.04 10.59
CA LEU A 223 -5.63 -0.05 10.05
C LEU A 223 -6.27 1.35 9.95
N ILE A 224 -7.51 1.44 9.48
CA ILE A 224 -8.28 2.71 9.46
C ILE A 224 -8.39 3.26 10.90
N ASN A 225 -8.69 2.39 11.88
CA ASN A 225 -8.80 2.78 13.27
C ASN A 225 -7.45 3.21 13.90
N LEU A 226 -6.33 2.60 13.51
CA LEU A 226 -4.99 3.05 13.91
C LEU A 226 -4.72 4.47 13.42
N MET A 227 -5.06 4.75 12.17
CA MET A 227 -4.91 6.09 11.61
C MET A 227 -5.79 7.10 12.31
N ARG A 228 -7.06 6.77 12.53
CA ARG A 228 -8.05 7.63 13.17
C ARG A 228 -7.67 8.01 14.61
N LYS A 229 -7.28 7.03 15.42
CA LYS A 229 -7.01 7.21 16.84
C LYS A 229 -5.62 7.76 17.13
N ASN A 230 -4.63 7.32 16.40
CA ASN A 230 -3.22 7.52 16.75
C ASN A 230 -2.43 8.30 15.69
N GLY A 231 -3.01 8.60 14.53
CA GLY A 231 -2.28 9.22 13.42
C GLY A 231 -1.11 8.36 12.92
N THR A 232 -1.21 7.04 13.05
CA THR A 232 -0.11 6.10 12.77
C THR A 232 0.41 6.20 11.34
N PHE A 233 -0.47 6.49 10.38
CA PHE A 233 -0.11 6.62 8.97
C PHE A 233 -0.24 8.07 8.51
N HIS A 234 0.67 8.46 7.63
CA HIS A 234 0.54 9.72 6.90
C HIS A 234 -0.58 9.61 5.85
N TYR A 235 -0.60 8.49 5.14
CA TYR A 235 -1.66 8.16 4.19
C TYR A 235 -1.95 6.66 4.19
N LEU A 236 -3.23 6.29 4.04
CA LEU A 236 -3.69 4.90 3.91
C LEU A 236 -4.55 4.75 2.66
N ALA A 237 -4.20 3.81 1.78
CA ALA A 237 -5.00 3.46 0.61
C ALA A 237 -5.37 1.98 0.61
N LEU A 238 -6.62 1.67 0.32
CA LEU A 238 -7.10 0.29 0.15
C LEU A 238 -7.57 0.08 -1.28
N GLY A 239 -6.86 -0.76 -2.02
CA GLY A 239 -7.19 -1.09 -3.41
C GLY A 239 -8.27 -2.16 -3.52
N ARG A 240 -9.24 -1.96 -4.41
CA ARG A 240 -10.22 -2.97 -4.79
C ARG A 240 -9.61 -3.84 -5.88
N ASP A 241 -9.26 -5.05 -5.53
CA ASP A 241 -8.68 -6.01 -6.45
C ASP A 241 -9.80 -6.72 -7.25
N ASP A 242 -9.63 -6.88 -8.58
CA ASP A 242 -10.55 -7.53 -9.52
C ASP A 242 -12.02 -7.33 -9.15
N ASN A 243 -12.54 -6.15 -9.39
CA ASN A 243 -13.85 -5.74 -8.90
C ASN A 243 -14.94 -5.76 -9.99
N ALA A 244 -16.19 -5.55 -9.57
CA ALA A 244 -17.37 -5.40 -10.41
C ALA A 244 -18.34 -4.42 -9.75
N PRO A 245 -19.26 -3.78 -10.54
CA PRO A 245 -20.24 -2.83 -10.01
C PRO A 245 -21.07 -3.35 -8.83
N PHE A 246 -21.28 -4.67 -8.78
CA PHE A 246 -21.79 -5.38 -7.61
C PHE A 246 -20.90 -6.61 -7.36
N SER A 247 -20.38 -6.72 -6.15
CA SER A 247 -19.55 -7.85 -5.71
C SER A 247 -19.31 -7.78 -4.21
N GLN A 248 -18.80 -8.84 -3.62
CA GLN A 248 -18.37 -8.77 -2.22
C GLN A 248 -17.26 -7.73 -2.02
N THR A 249 -16.34 -7.58 -2.97
CA THR A 249 -15.29 -6.55 -2.94
C THR A 249 -15.89 -5.14 -2.92
N HIS A 250 -16.89 -4.86 -3.76
CA HIS A 250 -17.60 -3.58 -3.80
C HIS A 250 -18.34 -3.31 -2.47
N LEU A 251 -19.06 -4.31 -1.93
CA LEU A 251 -19.74 -4.21 -0.65
C LEU A 251 -18.78 -3.84 0.49
N GLU A 252 -17.68 -4.60 0.61
CA GLU A 252 -16.68 -4.36 1.65
C GLU A 252 -15.99 -3.00 1.49
N SER A 253 -15.71 -2.58 0.25
CA SER A 253 -15.14 -1.27 -0.04
C SER A 253 -16.04 -0.13 0.43
N ARG A 254 -17.35 -0.21 0.15
CA ARG A 254 -18.31 0.81 0.61
C ARG A 254 -18.35 0.89 2.13
N HIS A 255 -18.35 -0.25 2.80
CA HIS A 255 -18.36 -0.29 4.28
C HIS A 255 -17.06 0.28 4.85
N LEU A 256 -15.86 -0.09 4.31
CA LEU A 256 -14.59 0.46 4.75
C LEU A 256 -14.47 1.96 4.46
N ALA A 257 -14.97 2.42 3.32
CA ALA A 257 -15.04 3.85 3.02
C ALA A 257 -15.88 4.62 4.04
N ALA A 258 -17.01 4.03 4.48
CA ALA A 258 -17.85 4.62 5.53
C ALA A 258 -17.14 4.64 6.90
N VAL A 259 -16.40 3.59 7.26
CA VAL A 259 -15.59 3.53 8.50
C VAL A 259 -14.53 4.63 8.52
N GLY A 260 -13.90 4.92 7.39
CA GLY A 260 -12.83 5.92 7.26
C GLY A 260 -13.29 7.31 6.83
N ALA A 261 -14.60 7.56 6.67
CA ALA A 261 -15.12 8.78 6.04
C ALA A 261 -14.64 10.09 6.71
N GLU A 262 -14.51 10.10 8.04
CA GLU A 262 -14.05 11.27 8.80
C GLU A 262 -12.58 11.65 8.57
N LEU A 263 -11.76 10.72 8.02
CA LEU A 263 -10.35 10.98 7.69
C LEU A 263 -10.21 11.87 6.45
N GLY A 264 -11.20 11.87 5.55
CA GLY A 264 -11.16 12.57 4.28
C GLY A 264 -10.16 11.99 3.28
N LYS A 265 -10.34 12.35 2.01
CA LYS A 265 -9.52 11.82 0.89
C LYS A 265 -8.02 12.19 0.96
N THR A 266 -7.66 13.21 1.72
CA THR A 266 -6.27 13.60 1.93
C THR A 266 -5.48 12.64 2.82
N ARG A 267 -6.18 11.78 3.56
CA ARG A 267 -5.56 10.82 4.49
C ARG A 267 -5.93 9.38 4.21
N PHE A 268 -7.13 9.12 3.74
CA PHE A 268 -7.64 7.77 3.51
C PHE A 268 -8.49 7.70 2.25
N GLN A 269 -8.29 6.66 1.44
CA GLN A 269 -9.15 6.32 0.31
C GLN A 269 -9.27 4.82 0.10
N THR A 270 -10.43 4.40 -0.43
CA THR A 270 -10.55 3.15 -1.19
C THR A 270 -10.53 3.50 -2.67
N MET A 271 -9.76 2.78 -3.48
CA MET A 271 -9.62 3.07 -4.92
C MET A 271 -9.70 1.81 -5.77
N ALA A 272 -10.07 1.97 -7.04
CA ALA A 272 -10.09 0.86 -7.97
C ALA A 272 -8.67 0.44 -8.36
N GLY A 273 -8.45 -0.88 -8.49
CA GLY A 273 -7.15 -1.45 -8.85
C GLY A 273 -6.26 -1.74 -7.64
N ILE A 274 -5.23 -2.51 -7.88
CA ILE A 274 -4.25 -2.91 -6.85
C ILE A 274 -2.81 -2.88 -7.39
N ASP A 275 -2.60 -3.21 -8.66
CA ASP A 275 -1.25 -3.36 -9.21
C ASP A 275 -0.48 -2.01 -9.26
N GLU A 276 -1.18 -0.91 -9.50
CA GLU A 276 -0.60 0.43 -9.60
C GLU A 276 -0.57 1.21 -8.27
N ILE A 277 -1.22 0.70 -7.23
CA ILE A 277 -1.39 1.45 -5.97
C ILE A 277 -0.04 1.75 -5.29
N ALA A 278 0.92 0.85 -5.39
CA ALA A 278 2.27 1.05 -4.87
C ALA A 278 2.97 2.24 -5.55
N LEU A 279 2.83 2.35 -6.89
CA LEU A 279 3.41 3.46 -7.65
C LEU A 279 2.74 4.80 -7.28
N LEU A 280 1.42 4.81 -7.12
CA LEU A 280 0.70 6.00 -6.64
C LEU A 280 1.20 6.43 -5.25
N MET A 281 1.38 5.49 -4.31
CA MET A 281 1.89 5.79 -2.98
C MET A 281 3.32 6.32 -2.99
N LEU A 282 4.20 5.72 -3.79
CA LEU A 282 5.57 6.20 -3.95
C LEU A 282 5.61 7.59 -4.60
N THR A 283 4.82 7.81 -5.64
CA THR A 283 4.71 9.12 -6.30
C THR A 283 4.18 10.17 -5.35
N ARG A 284 3.17 9.85 -4.54
CA ARG A 284 2.66 10.74 -3.50
C ARG A 284 3.74 11.09 -2.48
N ALA A 285 4.47 10.10 -1.98
CA ALA A 285 5.55 10.33 -1.03
C ALA A 285 6.63 11.25 -1.60
N VAL A 286 7.04 11.07 -2.87
CA VAL A 286 8.00 11.93 -3.56
C VAL A 286 7.47 13.36 -3.71
N ASN A 287 6.24 13.54 -4.19
CA ASN A 287 5.65 14.84 -4.41
C ASN A 287 5.50 15.63 -3.10
N GLU A 288 5.05 14.97 -2.04
CA GLU A 288 4.93 15.61 -0.72
C GLU A 288 6.29 15.97 -0.12
N GLN A 289 7.34 15.14 -0.30
CA GLN A 289 8.71 15.51 0.11
C GLN A 289 9.26 16.71 -0.66
N ARG A 290 8.88 16.86 -1.92
CA ARG A 290 9.28 18.00 -2.77
C ARG A 290 8.39 19.23 -2.61
N HIS A 291 7.29 19.11 -1.86
CA HIS A 291 6.23 20.13 -1.79
C HIS A 291 5.65 20.48 -3.17
N GLU A 292 5.54 19.48 -4.03
CA GLU A 292 5.03 19.61 -5.39
C GLU A 292 3.61 19.05 -5.50
N VAL A 293 2.78 19.76 -6.28
CA VAL A 293 1.45 19.26 -6.66
C VAL A 293 1.48 19.06 -8.17
N PRO A 294 1.40 17.82 -8.66
CA PRO A 294 1.46 17.56 -10.09
C PRO A 294 0.21 18.10 -10.79
N PHE A 295 0.40 18.71 -11.95
CA PHE A 295 -0.70 19.04 -12.85
C PHE A 295 -0.90 17.86 -13.81
N VAL A 296 -2.08 17.23 -13.75
CA VAL A 296 -2.42 16.07 -14.57
C VAL A 296 -3.41 16.49 -15.67
N PHE A 297 -3.02 16.32 -16.92
CA PHE A 297 -3.87 16.54 -18.07
C PHE A 297 -4.27 15.20 -18.69
N VAL A 298 -5.57 14.91 -18.71
CA VAL A 298 -6.11 13.66 -19.23
C VAL A 298 -6.80 13.86 -20.56
N ARG A 299 -6.42 13.08 -21.56
CA ARG A 299 -7.05 13.07 -22.89
C ARG A 299 -7.57 11.68 -23.22
N TYR A 300 -8.83 11.59 -23.59
CA TYR A 300 -9.47 10.37 -24.06
C TYR A 300 -9.52 10.34 -25.58
N ASN A 301 -9.25 9.18 -26.19
CA ASN A 301 -9.35 8.98 -27.63
C ASN A 301 -10.78 9.07 -28.15
N TRP A 302 -11.75 8.75 -27.31
CA TRP A 302 -13.18 8.77 -27.61
C TRP A 302 -13.92 9.70 -26.65
N GLY A 303 -14.93 10.43 -27.16
CA GLY A 303 -15.66 11.42 -26.38
C GLY A 303 -16.34 10.90 -25.10
N ARG A 304 -16.57 9.58 -24.98
CA ARG A 304 -17.12 8.93 -23.78
C ARG A 304 -16.09 8.11 -23.00
N GLY A 305 -14.80 8.31 -23.26
CA GLY A 305 -13.75 7.54 -22.58
C GLY A 305 -13.80 7.65 -21.05
N ALA A 306 -14.08 8.85 -20.52
CA ALA A 306 -14.25 9.08 -19.09
C ALA A 306 -15.38 8.25 -18.45
N ASP A 307 -16.44 7.94 -19.22
CA ASP A 307 -17.62 7.21 -18.76
C ASP A 307 -17.47 5.69 -18.86
N THR A 308 -16.37 5.21 -19.42
CA THR A 308 -16.10 3.77 -19.57
C THR A 308 -15.80 3.16 -18.22
N VAL A 309 -16.47 2.06 -17.87
CA VAL A 309 -16.13 1.19 -16.75
C VAL A 309 -15.24 0.07 -17.30
N PRO A 310 -13.95 -0.02 -16.91
CA PRO A 310 -13.06 -1.07 -17.37
C PRO A 310 -13.53 -2.46 -16.93
N ALA A 311 -13.07 -3.49 -17.64
CA ALA A 311 -13.18 -4.85 -17.13
C ALA A 311 -12.45 -4.93 -15.78
N TYR A 312 -13.02 -5.70 -14.83
CA TYR A 312 -12.48 -5.84 -13.46
C TYR A 312 -12.49 -4.55 -12.61
N SER A 313 -13.27 -3.54 -13.00
CA SER A 313 -13.52 -2.34 -12.20
C SER A 313 -15.01 -2.18 -11.86
N ASP A 314 -15.30 -1.41 -10.81
CA ASP A 314 -16.66 -1.03 -10.39
C ASP A 314 -16.97 0.43 -10.69
N GLU A 315 -16.01 1.18 -11.20
CA GLU A 315 -16.16 2.61 -11.43
C GLU A 315 -15.67 3.07 -12.81
N LYS A 316 -16.08 4.26 -13.20
CA LYS A 316 -15.68 4.89 -14.45
C LYS A 316 -14.22 5.33 -14.41
N ILE A 317 -13.51 5.26 -15.55
CA ILE A 317 -12.14 5.74 -15.68
C ILE A 317 -11.98 7.18 -15.19
N GLY A 318 -12.93 8.07 -15.53
CA GLY A 318 -12.87 9.46 -15.08
C GLY A 318 -12.95 9.61 -13.56
N THR A 319 -13.69 8.73 -12.88
CA THR A 319 -13.74 8.70 -11.40
C THR A 319 -12.42 8.22 -10.83
N SER A 320 -11.89 7.09 -11.33
CA SER A 320 -10.62 6.53 -10.86
C SER A 320 -9.45 7.51 -11.01
N ILE A 321 -9.40 8.27 -12.13
CA ILE A 321 -8.37 9.28 -12.36
C ILE A 321 -8.49 10.46 -11.38
N ASN A 322 -9.71 10.89 -11.07
CA ASN A 322 -9.93 11.98 -10.11
C ASN A 322 -9.64 11.56 -8.66
N ASP A 323 -9.68 10.26 -8.39
CA ASP A 323 -9.43 9.70 -7.06
C ASP A 323 -7.95 9.34 -6.84
N ALA A 324 -7.16 9.18 -7.91
CA ALA A 324 -5.73 8.93 -7.86
C ALA A 324 -4.91 10.22 -7.69
#